data_d63a396087844d013b7e07c1566c4462
#
_entry.id   d63a396087844d013b7e07c1566c4462
#
_cell.length_a   1.000
_cell.length_b   1.000
_cell.length_c   1.000
_cell.angle_alpha   90.00
_cell.angle_beta   90.00
_cell.angle_gamma   90.00
#
_symmetry.space_group_name_H-M   'P 1'
#
loop_
_entity.id
_entity.type
_entity.pdbx_description
1 polymer ?
#
loop_
_entity_poly.entity_id
_entity_poly.type
_entity_poly.pdbx_seq_one_letter_code
_entity_poly.pdbx_strand_id
1 'polypeptide(L)'
;MRYSLSASIVLAAALAAGTAAAQAGTIVVTPEQVKWGPAEGLPAGWQIAVLSGNPAKAGPYVERVKLPAGAMVPPHSHPDVENITVLSGAFGIGEGKVADKSKGQVLMPGAFYVLPRNTAHFAWAGPDGAVIQVHGVGPSGIKMIQAEKK
;
A
#
# COMPACT_ATOMS: atom_id res chain seq x y z
N MET A 1 49.37 -58.37 14.96
CA MET A 1 49.38 -56.90 14.85
C MET A 1 47.99 -56.43 14.44
N ARG A 2 47.25 -55.80 15.35
CA ARG A 2 45.89 -55.29 15.08
C ARG A 2 45.97 -53.75 15.12
N TYR A 3 45.79 -53.09 14.00
CA TYR A 3 45.72 -51.64 13.90
C TYR A 3 44.26 -51.19 14.14
N SER A 4 44.04 -50.47 15.22
CA SER A 4 42.78 -49.82 15.55
C SER A 4 42.76 -48.45 14.86
N LEU A 5 41.86 -48.20 13.92
CA LEU A 5 41.59 -46.89 13.33
C LEU A 5 40.55 -46.18 14.20
N SER A 6 40.98 -45.13 14.90
CA SER A 6 40.09 -44.20 15.59
C SER A 6 39.59 -43.19 14.60
N ALA A 7 38.31 -43.22 14.29
CA ALA A 7 37.66 -42.19 13.49
C ALA A 7 37.24 -41.01 14.39
N SER A 8 37.90 -39.85 14.19
CA SER A 8 37.53 -38.61 14.86
C SER A 8 36.35 -37.93 14.07
N ILE A 9 35.20 -37.89 14.71
CA ILE A 9 34.03 -37.17 14.18
C ILE A 9 34.20 -35.69 14.56
N VAL A 10 34.45 -34.82 13.59
CA VAL A 10 34.44 -33.37 13.75
C VAL A 10 32.99 -32.88 13.60
N LEU A 11 32.37 -32.54 14.71
CA LEU A 11 31.04 -31.93 14.75
C LEU A 11 31.16 -30.46 14.42
N ALA A 12 30.85 -30.08 13.18
CA ALA A 12 30.79 -28.67 12.78
C ALA A 12 29.47 -28.06 13.27
N ALA A 13 29.55 -27.25 14.35
CA ALA A 13 28.41 -26.45 14.82
C ALA A 13 28.21 -25.26 13.86
N ALA A 14 27.17 -25.31 13.05
CA ALA A 14 26.73 -24.15 12.25
C ALA A 14 26.05 -23.14 13.19
N LEU A 15 26.71 -22.03 13.48
CA LEU A 15 26.09 -20.87 14.11
C LEU A 15 25.11 -20.24 13.09
N ALA A 16 23.84 -20.50 13.25
CA ALA A 16 22.79 -19.73 12.59
C ALA A 16 22.76 -18.33 13.23
N ALA A 17 23.42 -17.35 12.58
CA ALA A 17 23.26 -15.96 12.94
C ALA A 17 21.83 -15.50 12.54
N GLY A 18 20.90 -15.68 13.47
CA GLY A 18 19.57 -15.09 13.35
C GLY A 18 19.73 -13.58 13.39
N THR A 19 19.45 -12.91 12.26
CA THR A 19 19.29 -11.45 12.24
C THR A 19 18.04 -11.15 13.07
N ALA A 20 18.22 -10.69 14.31
CA ALA A 20 17.16 -10.11 15.10
C ALA A 20 16.65 -8.89 14.34
N ALA A 21 15.45 -9.01 13.73
CA ALA A 21 14.75 -7.86 13.23
C ALA A 21 14.51 -6.94 14.44
N ALA A 22 15.09 -5.74 14.42
CA ALA A 22 14.86 -4.75 15.45
C ALA A 22 13.33 -4.50 15.49
N GLN A 23 12.69 -4.86 16.59
CA GLN A 23 11.27 -4.63 16.79
C GLN A 23 11.08 -3.12 16.86
N ALA A 24 10.38 -2.56 15.87
CA ALA A 24 10.05 -1.14 15.88
C ALA A 24 9.23 -0.84 17.15
N GLY A 25 9.62 0.21 17.88
CA GLY A 25 8.87 0.66 19.05
C GLY A 25 7.42 1.06 18.68
N THR A 26 6.61 1.32 19.69
CA THR A 26 5.24 1.82 19.51
C THR A 26 5.25 3.10 18.67
N ILE A 27 4.44 3.13 17.60
CA ILE A 27 4.24 4.31 16.76
C ILE A 27 2.86 4.87 17.09
N VAL A 28 2.81 6.15 17.48
CA VAL A 28 1.56 6.90 17.68
C VAL A 28 1.60 8.11 16.77
N VAL A 29 0.60 8.26 15.91
CA VAL A 29 0.44 9.42 15.03
C VAL A 29 -0.97 10.00 15.23
N THR A 30 -1.07 11.15 15.90
CA THR A 30 -2.35 11.86 16.02
C THR A 30 -2.70 12.58 14.71
N PRO A 31 -3.96 13.00 14.49
CA PRO A 31 -4.34 13.72 13.27
C PRO A 31 -3.47 14.95 12.99
N GLU A 32 -3.06 15.67 14.04
CA GLU A 32 -2.26 16.91 13.94
C GLU A 32 -0.79 16.62 13.59
N GLN A 33 -0.34 15.40 13.85
CA GLN A 33 1.03 14.96 13.57
C GLN A 33 1.20 14.37 12.16
N VAL A 34 0.10 14.19 11.42
CA VAL A 34 0.16 13.66 10.04
C VAL A 34 0.90 14.65 9.15
N LYS A 35 2.03 14.21 8.60
CA LYS A 35 2.86 15.02 7.70
C LYS A 35 2.45 14.76 6.25
N TRP A 36 1.60 15.63 5.74
CA TRP A 36 1.16 15.57 4.35
C TRP A 36 2.21 16.11 3.39
N GLY A 37 2.44 15.38 2.31
CA GLY A 37 3.27 15.80 1.18
C GLY A 37 2.54 15.60 -0.14
N PRO A 38 3.09 16.09 -1.27
CA PRO A 38 2.53 15.83 -2.58
C PRO A 38 2.53 14.34 -2.88
N ALA A 39 1.49 13.84 -3.53
CA ALA A 39 1.43 12.45 -4.00
C ALA A 39 2.05 12.38 -5.39
N GLU A 40 3.30 11.93 -5.47
CA GLU A 40 4.00 11.79 -6.74
C GLU A 40 3.28 10.79 -7.68
N GLY A 41 3.21 11.12 -8.97
CA GLY A 41 2.51 10.29 -9.96
C GLY A 41 0.99 10.45 -9.98
N LEU A 42 0.40 11.20 -9.04
CA LEU A 42 -1.02 11.55 -9.02
C LEU A 42 -1.25 12.98 -9.52
N PRO A 43 -2.49 13.34 -9.91
CA PRO A 43 -2.83 14.71 -10.30
C PRO A 43 -2.54 15.72 -9.19
N ALA A 44 -2.35 16.99 -9.57
CA ALA A 44 -2.07 18.06 -8.62
C ALA A 44 -3.15 18.17 -7.52
N GLY A 45 -2.70 18.50 -6.29
CA GLY A 45 -3.58 18.66 -5.13
C GLY A 45 -3.80 17.38 -4.30
N TRP A 46 -3.43 16.23 -4.81
CA TRP A 46 -3.41 15.00 -4.02
C TRP A 46 -2.25 15.03 -3.02
N GLN A 47 -2.52 14.55 -1.81
CA GLN A 47 -1.51 14.50 -0.76
C GLN A 47 -1.41 13.08 -0.19
N ILE A 48 -0.21 12.71 0.21
CA ILE A 48 0.07 11.43 0.84
C ILE A 48 0.84 11.63 2.14
N ALA A 49 0.63 10.74 3.10
CA ALA A 49 1.36 10.72 4.35
C ALA A 49 1.64 9.27 4.74
N VAL A 50 2.90 8.86 4.73
CA VAL A 50 3.31 7.55 5.24
C VAL A 50 3.31 7.60 6.76
N LEU A 51 2.53 6.73 7.40
CA LEU A 51 2.40 6.64 8.86
C LEU A 51 3.34 5.59 9.44
N SER A 52 3.59 4.50 8.72
CA SER A 52 4.45 3.40 9.14
C SER A 52 4.99 2.66 7.93
N GLY A 53 6.19 2.11 8.06
CA GLY A 53 6.83 1.35 7.00
C GLY A 53 7.35 2.23 5.85
N ASN A 54 7.56 1.60 4.70
CA ASN A 54 7.97 2.27 3.46
C ASN A 54 7.31 1.55 2.28
N PRO A 55 6.32 2.17 1.58
CA PRO A 55 5.63 1.52 0.48
C PRO A 55 6.56 1.11 -0.69
N ALA A 56 7.71 1.77 -0.87
CA ALA A 56 8.66 1.42 -1.92
C ALA A 56 9.57 0.22 -1.58
N LYS A 57 9.48 -0.34 -0.37
CA LYS A 57 10.31 -1.45 0.10
C LYS A 57 9.46 -2.66 0.48
N ALA A 58 10.09 -3.85 0.49
CA ALA A 58 9.44 -5.05 1.01
C ALA A 58 9.08 -4.88 2.50
N GLY A 59 7.87 -5.28 2.88
CA GLY A 59 7.35 -5.23 4.22
C GLY A 59 6.03 -4.46 4.33
N PRO A 60 5.39 -4.52 5.51
CA PRO A 60 4.13 -3.83 5.74
C PRO A 60 4.30 -2.31 5.73
N TYR A 61 3.30 -1.62 5.19
CA TYR A 61 3.22 -0.16 5.25
C TYR A 61 1.79 0.29 5.56
N VAL A 62 1.69 1.50 6.10
CA VAL A 62 0.43 2.22 6.29
C VAL A 62 0.63 3.65 5.82
N GLU A 63 -0.26 4.11 4.96
CA GLU A 63 -0.27 5.48 4.48
C GLU A 63 -1.68 6.05 4.44
N ARG A 64 -1.80 7.36 4.42
CA ARG A 64 -3.05 8.07 4.15
C ARG A 64 -2.93 8.83 2.85
N VAL A 65 -4.02 8.83 2.10
CA VAL A 65 -4.16 9.60 0.86
C VAL A 65 -5.30 10.58 1.02
N LYS A 66 -5.04 11.83 0.71
CA LYS A 66 -6.03 12.91 0.72
C LYS A 66 -6.33 13.33 -0.72
N LEU A 67 -7.58 13.20 -1.08
CA LEU A 67 -8.11 13.49 -2.39
C LEU A 67 -8.81 14.86 -2.36
N PRO A 68 -8.45 15.81 -3.24
CA PRO A 68 -9.19 17.06 -3.37
C PRO A 68 -10.65 16.84 -3.78
N ALA A 69 -11.49 17.85 -3.53
CA ALA A 69 -12.89 17.86 -3.96
C ALA A 69 -13.03 17.58 -5.45
N GLY A 70 -13.86 16.60 -5.82
CA GLY A 70 -14.15 16.20 -7.19
C GLY A 70 -12.97 15.58 -7.96
N ALA A 71 -11.83 15.40 -7.31
CA ALA A 71 -10.64 14.82 -7.94
C ALA A 71 -10.90 13.39 -8.42
N MET A 72 -10.17 12.98 -9.47
CA MET A 72 -10.25 11.67 -10.06
C MET A 72 -8.87 11.13 -10.39
N VAL A 73 -8.60 9.87 -10.06
CA VAL A 73 -7.49 9.11 -10.61
C VAL A 73 -8.01 8.26 -11.76
N PRO A 74 -7.45 8.45 -12.95
CA PRO A 74 -7.77 7.60 -14.10
C PRO A 74 -7.44 6.12 -13.84
N PRO A 75 -7.85 5.21 -14.74
CA PRO A 75 -7.56 3.79 -14.60
C PRO A 75 -6.08 3.51 -14.38
N HIS A 76 -5.79 2.74 -13.34
CA HIS A 76 -4.46 2.34 -12.90
C HIS A 76 -4.50 1.00 -12.17
N SER A 77 -3.37 0.49 -11.74
CA SER A 77 -3.26 -0.71 -10.91
C SER A 77 -2.06 -0.61 -9.97
N HIS A 78 -2.06 -1.43 -8.93
CA HIS A 78 -0.96 -1.56 -7.97
C HIS A 78 -0.37 -2.98 -7.98
N PRO A 79 0.94 -3.14 -7.74
CA PRO A 79 1.57 -4.47 -7.73
C PRO A 79 1.27 -5.28 -6.46
N ASP A 80 0.75 -4.66 -5.43
CA ASP A 80 0.41 -5.25 -4.14
C ASP A 80 -1.11 -5.32 -3.92
N VAL A 81 -1.51 -5.89 -2.79
CA VAL A 81 -2.90 -5.87 -2.30
C VAL A 81 -3.04 -4.66 -1.39
N GLU A 82 -4.01 -3.82 -1.66
CA GLU A 82 -4.33 -2.68 -0.83
C GLU A 82 -5.60 -2.93 -0.01
N ASN A 83 -5.52 -2.67 1.30
CA ASN A 83 -6.64 -2.67 2.22
C ASN A 83 -6.97 -1.21 2.51
N ILE A 84 -8.11 -0.75 2.03
CA ILE A 84 -8.49 0.66 2.05
C ILE A 84 -9.61 0.90 3.04
N THR A 85 -9.43 1.87 3.94
CA THR A 85 -10.46 2.34 4.86
C THR A 85 -10.75 3.80 4.57
N VAL A 86 -12.01 4.16 4.38
CA VAL A 86 -12.42 5.55 4.24
C VAL A 86 -12.47 6.21 5.61
N LEU A 87 -11.71 7.30 5.80
CA LEU A 87 -11.65 8.04 7.07
C LEU A 87 -12.58 9.25 7.06
N SER A 88 -12.67 9.97 5.94
CA SER A 88 -13.57 11.12 5.81
C SER A 88 -13.95 11.39 4.36
N GLY A 89 -15.03 12.12 4.17
CA GLY A 89 -15.56 12.47 2.85
C GLY A 89 -16.19 11.29 2.11
N ALA A 90 -16.39 11.41 0.81
CA ALA A 90 -16.94 10.38 -0.05
C ALA A 90 -15.86 9.89 -1.01
N PHE A 91 -15.53 8.60 -0.95
CA PHE A 91 -14.53 7.96 -1.81
C PHE A 91 -15.24 7.05 -2.81
N GLY A 92 -15.13 7.39 -4.09
CA GLY A 92 -15.64 6.58 -5.18
C GLY A 92 -14.57 5.65 -5.72
N ILE A 93 -14.94 4.41 -6.02
CA ILE A 93 -14.07 3.41 -6.62
C ILE A 93 -14.84 2.59 -7.66
N GLY A 94 -14.20 2.30 -8.79
CA GLY A 94 -14.73 1.42 -9.81
C GLY A 94 -13.63 0.61 -10.46
N GLU A 95 -13.94 -0.62 -10.85
CA GLU A 95 -13.00 -1.50 -11.52
C GLU A 95 -13.10 -1.36 -13.04
N GLY A 96 -11.98 -1.61 -13.72
CA GLY A 96 -11.87 -1.61 -15.17
C GLY A 96 -10.84 -0.65 -15.72
N LYS A 97 -10.61 -0.77 -17.04
CA LYS A 97 -9.64 0.03 -17.79
C LYS A 97 -10.24 1.34 -18.36
N VAL A 98 -11.53 1.55 -18.18
CA VAL A 98 -12.25 2.76 -18.60
C VAL A 98 -12.97 3.31 -17.37
N ALA A 99 -12.77 4.59 -17.10
CA ALA A 99 -13.41 5.26 -15.98
C ALA A 99 -14.89 5.52 -16.30
N ASP A 100 -15.76 4.77 -15.65
CA ASP A 100 -17.21 4.92 -15.74
C ASP A 100 -17.79 4.90 -14.31
N LYS A 101 -18.02 6.08 -13.75
CA LYS A 101 -18.53 6.23 -12.38
C LYS A 101 -19.87 5.52 -12.16
N SER A 102 -20.66 5.31 -13.21
CA SER A 102 -21.96 4.61 -13.09
C SER A 102 -21.82 3.12 -12.74
N LYS A 103 -20.64 2.57 -12.97
CA LYS A 103 -20.27 1.17 -12.66
C LYS A 103 -19.46 1.01 -11.38
N GLY A 104 -19.19 2.11 -10.69
CA GLY A 104 -18.46 2.11 -9.44
C GLY A 104 -19.36 2.28 -8.22
N GLN A 105 -18.74 2.32 -7.07
CA GLN A 105 -19.38 2.53 -5.77
C GLN A 105 -18.85 3.78 -5.09
N VAL A 106 -19.69 4.46 -4.33
CA VAL A 106 -19.29 5.54 -3.42
C VAL A 106 -19.28 4.97 -2.01
N LEU A 107 -18.14 5.05 -1.38
CA LEU A 107 -17.88 4.55 -0.04
C LEU A 107 -17.82 5.75 0.93
N MET A 108 -18.52 5.63 2.06
CA MET A 108 -18.58 6.64 3.10
C MET A 108 -17.61 6.31 4.25
N PRO A 109 -17.32 7.24 5.18
CA PRO A 109 -16.46 7.00 6.33
C PRO A 109 -16.83 5.73 7.11
N GLY A 110 -15.82 4.92 7.44
CA GLY A 110 -15.96 3.60 8.05
C GLY A 110 -16.07 2.45 7.05
N ALA A 111 -16.28 2.71 5.76
CA ALA A 111 -16.26 1.67 4.74
C ALA A 111 -14.85 1.09 4.58
N PHE A 112 -14.80 -0.20 4.27
CA PHE A 112 -13.59 -0.96 4.00
C PHE A 112 -13.66 -1.62 2.64
N TYR A 113 -12.54 -1.59 1.90
CA TYR A 113 -12.42 -2.16 0.57
C TYR A 113 -11.07 -2.86 0.42
N VAL A 114 -11.06 -4.04 -0.19
CA VAL A 114 -9.83 -4.76 -0.56
C VAL A 114 -9.65 -4.68 -2.06
N LEU A 115 -8.52 -4.15 -2.48
CA LEU A 115 -8.11 -4.09 -3.87
C LEU A 115 -7.05 -5.16 -4.13
N PRO A 116 -7.37 -6.23 -4.90
CA PRO A 116 -6.39 -7.24 -5.24
C PRO A 116 -5.27 -6.66 -6.14
N ARG A 117 -4.08 -7.25 -6.04
CA ARG A 117 -2.95 -6.86 -6.89
C ARG A 117 -3.31 -6.87 -8.36
N ASN A 118 -2.75 -5.92 -9.10
CA ASN A 118 -2.90 -5.77 -10.56
C ASN A 118 -4.35 -5.58 -11.04
N THR A 119 -5.30 -5.33 -10.14
CA THR A 119 -6.69 -5.00 -10.53
C THR A 119 -6.72 -3.62 -11.16
N ALA A 120 -7.18 -3.55 -12.41
CA ALA A 120 -7.43 -2.29 -13.09
C ALA A 120 -8.60 -1.58 -12.41
N HIS A 121 -8.41 -0.37 -11.92
CA HIS A 121 -9.44 0.40 -11.22
C HIS A 121 -9.21 1.91 -11.41
N PHE A 122 -10.23 2.68 -11.09
CA PHE A 122 -10.20 4.14 -11.04
C PHE A 122 -10.88 4.62 -9.77
N ALA A 123 -10.50 5.81 -9.30
CA ALA A 123 -11.05 6.35 -8.06
C ALA A 123 -11.41 7.82 -8.21
N TRP A 124 -12.34 8.31 -7.38
CA TRP A 124 -12.71 9.73 -7.35
C TRP A 124 -13.12 10.14 -5.93
N ALA A 125 -13.05 11.44 -5.69
CA ALA A 125 -13.59 12.04 -4.48
C ALA A 125 -14.94 12.70 -4.72
N GLY A 126 -15.74 12.75 -3.69
CA GLY A 126 -16.98 13.55 -3.65
C GLY A 126 -16.70 15.06 -3.62
N PRO A 127 -17.77 15.88 -3.50
CA PRO A 127 -17.69 17.33 -3.56
C PRO A 127 -16.84 17.97 -2.44
N ASP A 128 -16.68 17.28 -1.31
CA ASP A 128 -15.90 17.75 -0.16
C ASP A 128 -14.50 17.09 -0.08
N GLY A 129 -14.12 16.32 -1.10
CA GLY A 129 -12.90 15.51 -1.09
C GLY A 129 -13.09 14.19 -0.32
N ALA A 130 -11.97 13.51 -0.07
CA ALA A 130 -11.94 12.30 0.74
C ALA A 130 -10.56 12.13 1.40
N VAL A 131 -10.52 11.40 2.53
CA VAL A 131 -9.31 10.87 3.12
C VAL A 131 -9.48 9.37 3.27
N ILE A 132 -8.55 8.62 2.74
CA ILE A 132 -8.48 7.15 2.89
C ILE A 132 -7.20 6.76 3.61
N GLN A 133 -7.22 5.62 4.27
CA GLN A 133 -6.03 4.96 4.80
C GLN A 133 -5.83 3.65 4.06
N VAL A 134 -4.61 3.45 3.59
CA VAL A 134 -4.19 2.27 2.82
C VAL A 134 -3.20 1.47 3.66
N HIS A 135 -3.42 0.17 3.73
CA HIS A 135 -2.51 -0.80 4.31
C HIS A 135 -2.12 -1.79 3.23
N GLY A 136 -0.84 -2.01 3.07
CA GLY A 136 -0.32 -2.95 2.09
C GLY A 136 0.96 -3.62 2.54
N VAL A 137 1.47 -4.49 1.68
CA VAL A 137 2.80 -5.10 1.82
C VAL A 137 3.57 -4.78 0.56
N GLY A 138 4.53 -3.87 0.70
CA GLY A 138 5.34 -3.38 -0.41
C GLY A 138 6.30 -4.45 -1.00
N PRO A 139 6.90 -4.15 -2.14
CA PRO A 139 6.88 -2.84 -2.78
C PRO A 139 5.55 -2.53 -3.45
N SER A 140 5.03 -1.34 -3.19
CA SER A 140 3.85 -0.76 -3.83
C SER A 140 4.26 0.27 -4.89
N GLY A 141 3.30 0.71 -5.67
CA GLY A 141 3.44 1.75 -6.69
C GLY A 141 2.19 1.85 -7.53
N ILE A 142 2.12 2.87 -8.35
CA ILE A 142 1.00 3.10 -9.26
C ILE A 142 1.42 2.88 -10.71
N LYS A 143 0.66 2.08 -11.46
CA LYS A 143 0.84 1.87 -12.89
C LYS A 143 -0.40 2.38 -13.63
N MET A 144 -0.26 3.53 -14.29
CA MET A 144 -1.34 4.10 -15.10
C MET A 144 -1.67 3.21 -16.29
N ILE A 145 -2.95 3.01 -16.55
CA ILE A 145 -3.47 2.27 -17.69
C ILE A 145 -3.81 3.27 -18.78
N GLN A 146 -3.14 3.16 -19.94
CA GLN A 146 -3.45 3.98 -21.10
C GLN A 146 -4.73 3.46 -21.76
N ALA A 147 -5.63 4.38 -22.10
CA ALA A 147 -6.76 4.03 -22.95
C ALA A 147 -6.24 3.53 -24.30
N GLU A 148 -6.75 2.42 -24.80
CA GLU A 148 -6.42 1.97 -26.15
C GLU A 148 -6.85 3.08 -27.15
N LYS A 149 -5.89 3.56 -27.92
CA LYS A 149 -6.17 4.47 -29.02
C LYS A 149 -6.97 3.65 -30.06
N LYS A 150 -8.26 3.99 -30.20
CA LYS A 150 -9.08 3.50 -31.33
C LYS A 150 -8.61 4.14 -32.62
#